data_ba0c8b0208800fc46b9d0f624d8fb3af
#
_entry.id   ba0c8b0208800fc46b9d0f624d8fb3af
#
_cell.length_a   1.000
_cell.length_b   1.000
_cell.length_c   1.000
_cell.angle_alpha   90.00
_cell.angle_beta   90.00
_cell.angle_gamma   90.00
#
_symmetry.space_group_name_H-M   'P 1'
#
loop_
_entity.id
_entity.type
_entity.pdbx_description
1 polymer ?
#
loop_
_entity_poly.entity_id
_entity_poly.type
_entity_poly.pdbx_seq_one_letter_code
_entity_poly.pdbx_strand_id
1 'polypeptide(L)'
;MKNYAIIIIGAGAAGLLAAAGAASNGAKALVLEKMPRPGRKIMITGKGRCNFTNLKQWNEFSTHIHPKPNFLKPSFYNLSSEKLIGFLQDNGLETIVERGDRAFPASHLATDVVDTLVRAAEDAGAEISCGKNVMQILHTDSCADGDKDTEVEGSFMLKCSDGSTYSCRKLIICTGGLSYPATGSTGDGYRFATSFGHSIKTLFPSLTAIVPANYKIIENADDKAGRLLTPLAPSHFASGPLPLPGGGKMPIPSISLPADTNGHINRNTPLSDLGKSLCGNQLKNVSLSLIIDGNTAQEEFGDLDFTDGGMEGPIGFKVSRKCVNAIINGSRVTAILDLKPAVDSDDLKNRIMRIWDEICKDSRNTSRQYKERFRILLGKLMPMSLIPAFVKAHPNADHKTLARTLKGWKFEIAGYVGYERCVITAGGVSCEEVTAKTLESKLIPGLYFAGEVLDLDADTGGYNLQTAFSTGYLAGISAAKSCKH
;
A
#
# COMPACT_ATOMS: atom_id res chain seq x y z
N MET A 1 -37.04 3.15 8.40
CA MET A 1 -35.62 3.35 8.73
C MET A 1 -35.22 2.33 9.78
N LYS A 2 -34.09 1.61 9.59
CA LYS A 2 -33.57 0.65 10.59
C LYS A 2 -32.58 1.38 11.50
N ASN A 3 -32.68 1.15 12.82
CA ASN A 3 -31.86 1.83 13.82
C ASN A 3 -30.87 0.86 14.50
N TYR A 4 -29.62 1.27 14.64
CA TYR A 4 -28.52 0.52 15.25
C TYR A 4 -27.77 1.39 16.27
N ALA A 5 -27.12 0.76 17.23
CA ALA A 5 -26.24 1.48 18.13
C ALA A 5 -25.00 1.97 17.36
N ILE A 6 -24.44 1.07 16.54
CA ILE A 6 -23.22 1.32 15.75
C ILE A 6 -23.45 0.89 14.31
N ILE A 7 -23.04 1.73 13.35
CA ILE A 7 -22.91 1.33 11.94
C ILE A 7 -21.43 1.43 11.55
N ILE A 8 -20.97 0.42 10.80
CA ILE A 8 -19.60 0.32 10.27
C ILE A 8 -19.70 0.34 8.75
N ILE A 9 -18.97 1.20 8.06
CA ILE A 9 -18.94 1.28 6.61
C ILE A 9 -17.69 0.58 6.09
N GLY A 10 -17.89 -0.52 5.36
CA GLY A 10 -16.86 -1.37 4.79
C GLY A 10 -16.59 -2.64 5.59
N ALA A 11 -16.74 -3.81 4.95
CA ALA A 11 -16.45 -5.13 5.51
C ALA A 11 -15.06 -5.64 5.11
N GLY A 12 -14.06 -4.78 5.14
CA GLY A 12 -12.64 -5.13 4.99
C GLY A 12 -12.01 -5.56 6.32
N ALA A 13 -10.69 -5.65 6.37
CA ALA A 13 -9.93 -6.04 7.56
C ALA A 13 -10.30 -5.22 8.80
N ALA A 14 -10.31 -3.90 8.69
CA ALA A 14 -10.67 -3.02 9.81
C ALA A 14 -12.13 -3.16 10.20
N GLY A 15 -13.07 -3.20 9.23
CA GLY A 15 -14.49 -3.23 9.52
C GLY A 15 -14.97 -4.53 10.16
N LEU A 16 -14.44 -5.68 9.74
CA LEU A 16 -14.78 -6.97 10.36
C LEU A 16 -14.32 -7.05 11.82
N LEU A 17 -13.11 -6.57 12.12
CA LEU A 17 -12.63 -6.51 13.50
C LEU A 17 -13.33 -5.41 14.33
N ALA A 18 -13.73 -4.30 13.71
CA ALA A 18 -14.57 -3.31 14.37
C ALA A 18 -15.94 -3.89 14.76
N ALA A 19 -16.54 -4.68 13.87
CA ALA A 19 -17.79 -5.38 14.12
C ALA A 19 -17.69 -6.39 15.28
N ALA A 20 -16.67 -7.25 15.22
CA ALA A 20 -16.40 -8.21 16.29
C ALA A 20 -16.16 -7.50 17.63
N GLY A 21 -15.32 -6.45 17.65
CA GLY A 21 -15.05 -5.67 18.86
C GLY A 21 -16.27 -4.95 19.42
N ALA A 22 -17.12 -4.39 18.56
CA ALA A 22 -18.35 -3.71 18.99
C ALA A 22 -19.37 -4.70 19.54
N ALA A 23 -19.67 -5.76 18.81
CA ALA A 23 -20.69 -6.74 19.18
C ALA A 23 -20.29 -7.53 20.44
N SER A 24 -19.03 -7.94 20.58
CA SER A 24 -18.51 -8.60 21.81
C SER A 24 -18.62 -7.71 23.05
N ASN A 25 -18.75 -6.40 22.88
CA ASN A 25 -19.01 -5.46 23.98
C ASN A 25 -20.51 -5.12 24.15
N GLY A 26 -21.43 -5.89 23.52
CA GLY A 26 -22.88 -5.80 23.69
C GLY A 26 -23.56 -4.72 22.84
N ALA A 27 -22.89 -4.12 21.86
CA ALA A 27 -23.52 -3.15 20.98
C ALA A 27 -24.21 -3.83 19.80
N LYS A 28 -25.44 -3.35 19.46
CA LYS A 28 -26.11 -3.74 18.22
C LYS A 28 -25.40 -3.09 17.04
N ALA A 29 -24.56 -3.86 16.34
CA ALA A 29 -23.70 -3.37 15.27
C ALA A 29 -24.17 -3.88 13.89
N LEU A 30 -24.11 -2.99 12.88
CA LEU A 30 -24.36 -3.31 11.48
C LEU A 30 -23.15 -2.91 10.63
N VAL A 31 -22.67 -3.84 9.79
CA VAL A 31 -21.67 -3.55 8.74
C VAL A 31 -22.39 -3.35 7.41
N LEU A 32 -22.13 -2.23 6.75
CA LEU A 32 -22.59 -1.94 5.38
C LEU A 32 -21.42 -2.09 4.42
N GLU A 33 -21.52 -3.08 3.53
CA GLU A 33 -20.47 -3.34 2.52
C GLU A 33 -21.07 -3.14 1.11
N LYS A 34 -20.39 -2.31 0.29
CA LYS A 34 -20.86 -2.03 -1.07
C LYS A 34 -20.66 -3.19 -2.05
N MET A 35 -19.67 -4.03 -1.80
CA MET A 35 -19.35 -5.19 -2.63
C MET A 35 -20.25 -6.38 -2.29
N PRO A 36 -20.39 -7.37 -3.19
CA PRO A 36 -21.27 -8.54 -2.96
C PRO A 36 -20.71 -9.51 -1.89
N ARG A 37 -19.44 -9.37 -1.49
CA ARG A 37 -18.78 -10.21 -0.48
C ARG A 37 -17.83 -9.39 0.39
N PRO A 38 -17.73 -9.69 1.70
CA PRO A 38 -16.76 -9.06 2.58
C PRO A 38 -15.32 -9.49 2.25
N GLY A 39 -14.34 -8.78 2.76
CA GLY A 39 -12.93 -9.16 2.76
C GLY A 39 -12.23 -9.21 1.40
N ARG A 40 -12.80 -8.66 0.33
CA ARG A 40 -12.27 -8.81 -1.04
C ARG A 40 -10.80 -8.45 -1.19
N LYS A 41 -10.33 -7.39 -0.54
CA LYS A 41 -8.90 -7.02 -0.60
C LYS A 41 -8.03 -7.99 0.19
N ILE A 42 -8.52 -8.55 1.31
CA ILE A 42 -7.79 -9.58 2.07
C ILE A 42 -7.49 -10.78 1.17
N MET A 43 -8.46 -11.22 0.36
CA MET A 43 -8.35 -12.41 -0.50
C MET A 43 -7.21 -12.34 -1.53
N ILE A 44 -6.78 -11.14 -1.93
CA ILE A 44 -5.67 -10.96 -2.89
C ILE A 44 -4.32 -10.70 -2.22
N THR A 45 -4.27 -10.54 -0.90
CA THR A 45 -3.03 -10.27 -0.18
C THR A 45 -2.10 -11.48 -0.16
N GLY A 46 -0.79 -11.23 -0.16
CA GLY A 46 0.21 -12.30 -0.14
C GLY A 46 0.08 -13.30 -1.29
N LYS A 47 -0.37 -12.86 -2.47
CA LYS A 47 -0.67 -13.73 -3.64
C LYS A 47 -1.74 -14.78 -3.31
N GLY A 48 -2.76 -14.41 -2.53
CA GLY A 48 -3.85 -15.31 -2.10
C GLY A 48 -3.57 -16.11 -0.83
N ARG A 49 -2.36 -15.94 -0.21
CA ARG A 49 -1.98 -16.65 1.02
C ARG A 49 -2.32 -15.89 2.31
N CYS A 50 -2.53 -14.60 2.24
CA CYS A 50 -2.80 -13.69 3.35
C CYS A 50 -1.72 -13.69 4.45
N ASN A 51 -0.64 -12.93 4.25
CA ASN A 51 0.25 -12.58 5.36
C ASN A 51 -0.45 -11.57 6.27
N PHE A 52 -1.12 -12.05 7.32
CA PHE A 52 -2.04 -11.22 8.09
C PHE A 52 -1.37 -10.42 9.22
N THR A 53 -0.18 -10.82 9.68
CA THR A 53 0.61 -10.06 10.68
C THR A 53 2.09 -10.40 10.62
N ASN A 54 2.86 -9.67 11.44
CA ASN A 54 4.28 -9.90 11.71
C ASN A 54 4.52 -9.92 13.23
N LEU A 55 5.25 -10.91 13.74
CA LEU A 55 5.44 -11.12 15.18
C LEU A 55 6.51 -10.22 15.81
N LYS A 56 7.04 -9.26 15.08
CA LYS A 56 8.00 -8.31 15.63
C LYS A 56 7.39 -7.53 16.80
N GLN A 57 8.19 -7.35 17.85
CA GLN A 57 7.81 -6.54 19.00
C GLN A 57 7.70 -5.06 18.60
N TRP A 58 6.95 -4.27 19.38
CA TRP A 58 6.63 -2.88 19.05
C TRP A 58 7.83 -2.05 18.59
N ASN A 59 8.96 -2.17 19.26
CA ASN A 59 10.15 -1.35 18.95
C ASN A 59 10.64 -1.55 17.51
N GLU A 60 10.58 -2.79 17.00
CA GLU A 60 10.92 -3.10 15.63
C GLU A 60 9.72 -2.92 14.69
N PHE A 61 8.51 -3.36 15.11
CA PHE A 61 7.29 -3.21 14.35
C PHE A 61 7.03 -1.75 13.96
N SER A 62 7.22 -0.83 14.91
CA SER A 62 6.95 0.59 14.70
C SER A 62 7.86 1.26 13.66
N THR A 63 9.04 0.71 13.38
CA THR A 63 9.93 1.24 12.34
C THR A 63 9.41 1.03 10.91
N HIS A 64 8.43 0.15 10.77
CA HIS A 64 7.76 -0.18 9.51
C HIS A 64 6.47 0.62 9.28
N ILE A 65 6.06 1.48 10.23
CA ILE A 65 4.82 2.26 10.17
C ILE A 65 5.11 3.71 9.77
N HIS A 66 4.31 4.25 8.88
CA HIS A 66 4.45 5.60 8.34
C HIS A 66 3.12 6.37 8.39
N PRO A 67 3.14 7.72 8.47
CA PRO A 67 4.25 8.59 8.89
C PRO A 67 4.35 8.70 10.42
N LYS A 68 3.33 8.25 11.18
CA LYS A 68 3.17 8.48 12.63
C LYS A 68 3.03 7.16 13.41
N PRO A 69 4.11 6.37 13.59
CA PRO A 69 4.02 5.08 14.26
C PRO A 69 3.39 5.14 15.65
N ASN A 70 3.69 6.17 16.44
CA ASN A 70 3.16 6.31 17.80
C ASN A 70 1.62 6.47 17.84
N PHE A 71 0.98 6.90 16.75
CA PHE A 71 -0.47 6.93 16.67
C PHE A 71 -1.07 5.50 16.73
N LEU A 72 -0.42 4.53 16.11
CA LEU A 72 -0.84 3.12 16.12
C LEU A 72 -0.65 2.44 17.49
N LYS A 73 0.26 2.96 18.33
CA LYS A 73 0.69 2.27 19.57
C LYS A 73 -0.46 1.80 20.47
N PRO A 74 -1.48 2.60 20.80
CA PRO A 74 -2.61 2.14 21.60
C PRO A 74 -3.39 1.00 20.95
N SER A 75 -3.63 1.08 19.64
CA SER A 75 -4.32 0.04 18.88
C SER A 75 -3.53 -1.26 18.85
N PHE A 76 -2.21 -1.18 18.62
CA PHE A 76 -1.31 -2.33 18.60
C PHE A 76 -1.27 -3.05 19.95
N TYR A 77 -1.18 -2.35 21.08
CA TYR A 77 -1.19 -3.00 22.40
C TYR A 77 -2.56 -3.54 22.79
N ASN A 78 -3.64 -2.98 22.25
CA ASN A 78 -4.98 -3.52 22.42
C ASN A 78 -5.14 -4.86 21.70
N LEU A 79 -4.72 -4.95 20.41
CA LEU A 79 -4.70 -6.16 19.59
C LEU A 79 -3.32 -6.30 18.93
N SER A 80 -2.34 -6.84 19.68
CA SER A 80 -0.98 -7.12 19.17
C SER A 80 -0.98 -8.30 18.20
N SER A 81 0.17 -8.56 17.58
CA SER A 81 0.34 -9.69 16.67
C SER A 81 0.02 -11.03 17.35
N GLU A 82 0.48 -11.24 18.58
CA GLU A 82 0.18 -12.44 19.36
C GLU A 82 -1.31 -12.53 19.72
N LYS A 83 -1.92 -11.40 20.13
CA LYS A 83 -3.36 -11.36 20.46
C LYS A 83 -4.22 -11.59 19.22
N LEU A 84 -3.81 -11.07 18.06
CA LEU A 84 -4.50 -11.32 16.79
C LEU A 84 -4.44 -12.81 16.42
N ILE A 85 -3.27 -13.44 16.55
CA ILE A 85 -3.12 -14.88 16.31
C ILE A 85 -4.03 -15.65 17.25
N GLY A 86 -4.02 -15.36 18.56
CA GLY A 86 -4.92 -15.97 19.52
C GLY A 86 -6.39 -15.79 19.16
N PHE A 87 -6.81 -14.57 18.80
CA PHE A 87 -8.18 -14.28 18.35
C PHE A 87 -8.57 -15.14 17.15
N LEU A 88 -7.70 -15.28 16.14
CA LEU A 88 -8.00 -16.09 14.96
C LEU A 88 -8.05 -17.58 15.30
N GLN A 89 -7.17 -18.08 16.16
CA GLN A 89 -7.13 -19.47 16.63
C GLN A 89 -8.36 -19.82 17.49
N ASP A 90 -8.78 -18.92 18.39
CA ASP A 90 -9.99 -19.08 19.20
C ASP A 90 -11.26 -19.15 18.34
N ASN A 91 -11.22 -18.55 17.13
CA ASN A 91 -12.26 -18.64 16.13
C ASN A 91 -12.01 -19.74 15.06
N GLY A 92 -11.12 -20.70 15.35
CA GLY A 92 -10.93 -21.93 14.57
C GLY A 92 -10.01 -21.81 13.35
N LEU A 93 -9.17 -20.75 13.25
CA LEU A 93 -8.17 -20.63 12.20
C LEU A 93 -6.81 -21.15 12.67
N GLU A 94 -6.34 -22.26 12.13
CA GLU A 94 -4.95 -22.68 12.32
C GLU A 94 -3.99 -21.71 11.63
N THR A 95 -2.90 -21.36 12.32
CA THR A 95 -1.92 -20.39 11.85
C THR A 95 -0.50 -20.94 11.88
N ILE A 96 0.35 -20.45 10.97
CA ILE A 96 1.78 -20.76 10.91
C ILE A 96 2.60 -19.48 10.82
N VAL A 97 3.82 -19.55 11.34
CA VAL A 97 4.82 -18.48 11.23
C VAL A 97 5.93 -18.92 10.29
N GLU A 98 6.19 -18.11 9.26
CA GLU A 98 7.24 -18.34 8.29
C GLU A 98 8.45 -17.42 8.53
N ARG A 99 9.51 -17.63 7.74
CA ARG A 99 10.74 -16.82 7.79
C ARG A 99 10.42 -15.33 7.77
N GLY A 100 11.08 -14.56 8.63
CA GLY A 100 10.88 -13.11 8.79
C GLY A 100 9.67 -12.77 9.64
N ASP A 101 9.29 -13.65 10.57
CA ASP A 101 8.25 -13.47 11.58
C ASP A 101 6.84 -13.21 10.98
N ARG A 102 6.61 -13.69 9.76
CA ARG A 102 5.37 -13.49 9.01
C ARG A 102 4.36 -14.58 9.33
N ALA A 103 3.16 -14.21 9.77
CA ALA A 103 2.09 -15.15 10.07
C ALA A 103 1.11 -15.30 8.90
N PHE A 104 0.71 -16.54 8.66
CA PHE A 104 -0.22 -16.97 7.61
C PHE A 104 -1.24 -17.95 8.18
N PRO A 105 -2.42 -18.13 7.54
CA PRO A 105 -3.25 -19.31 7.80
C PRO A 105 -2.47 -20.58 7.42
N ALA A 106 -2.59 -21.64 8.16
CA ALA A 106 -1.89 -22.91 7.91
C ALA A 106 -2.27 -23.51 6.55
N SER A 107 -3.48 -23.27 6.08
CA SER A 107 -3.97 -23.64 4.75
C SER A 107 -3.35 -22.87 3.60
N HIS A 108 -2.70 -21.75 3.88
CA HIS A 108 -2.24 -20.75 2.88
C HIS A 108 -3.37 -20.19 2.00
N LEU A 109 -4.61 -20.19 2.47
CA LEU A 109 -5.76 -19.65 1.75
C LEU A 109 -6.27 -18.38 2.45
N ALA A 110 -6.25 -17.26 1.76
CA ALA A 110 -6.77 -15.98 2.28
C ALA A 110 -8.28 -16.03 2.55
N THR A 111 -9.01 -16.91 1.88
CA THR A 111 -10.44 -17.16 2.12
C THR A 111 -10.71 -17.58 3.55
N ASP A 112 -9.89 -18.46 4.12
CA ASP A 112 -10.08 -18.98 5.48
C ASP A 112 -9.95 -17.86 6.52
N VAL A 113 -9.05 -16.90 6.29
CA VAL A 113 -8.95 -15.70 7.13
C VAL A 113 -10.23 -14.87 7.04
N VAL A 114 -10.76 -14.64 5.83
CA VAL A 114 -12.00 -13.87 5.64
C VAL A 114 -13.18 -14.56 6.29
N ASP A 115 -13.36 -15.86 6.06
CA ASP A 115 -14.48 -16.65 6.60
C ASP A 115 -14.43 -16.69 8.13
N THR A 116 -13.22 -16.79 8.72
CA THR A 116 -13.03 -16.73 10.17
C THR A 116 -13.40 -15.35 10.74
N LEU A 117 -13.00 -14.26 10.09
CA LEU A 117 -13.32 -12.91 10.53
C LEU A 117 -14.82 -12.60 10.43
N VAL A 118 -15.48 -13.07 9.37
CA VAL A 118 -16.94 -12.94 9.18
C VAL A 118 -17.66 -13.69 10.28
N ARG A 119 -17.34 -14.97 10.47
CA ARG A 119 -17.93 -15.81 11.52
C ARG A 119 -17.73 -15.19 12.89
N ALA A 120 -16.52 -14.74 13.23
CA ALA A 120 -16.24 -14.10 14.52
C ALA A 120 -17.10 -12.85 14.76
N ALA A 121 -17.37 -12.04 13.73
CA ALA A 121 -18.25 -10.89 13.83
C ALA A 121 -19.72 -11.28 14.02
N GLU A 122 -20.20 -12.26 13.24
CA GLU A 122 -21.59 -12.76 13.28
C GLU A 122 -21.88 -13.50 14.59
N ASP A 123 -20.99 -14.37 15.06
CA ASP A 123 -21.12 -15.10 16.32
C ASP A 123 -21.11 -14.14 17.53
N ALA A 124 -20.42 -13.01 17.43
CA ALA A 124 -20.49 -11.94 18.42
C ALA A 124 -21.81 -11.15 18.38
N GLY A 125 -22.65 -11.33 17.35
CA GLY A 125 -23.95 -10.68 17.19
C GLY A 125 -23.97 -9.48 16.25
N ALA A 126 -22.94 -9.25 15.45
CA ALA A 126 -22.96 -8.22 14.40
C ALA A 126 -23.75 -8.68 13.17
N GLU A 127 -24.49 -7.75 12.54
CA GLU A 127 -25.14 -7.97 11.25
C GLU A 127 -24.22 -7.48 10.11
N ILE A 128 -24.04 -8.27 9.05
CA ILE A 128 -23.26 -7.89 7.86
C ILE A 128 -24.20 -7.82 6.66
N SER A 129 -24.29 -6.64 6.02
CA SER A 129 -25.15 -6.43 4.85
C SER A 129 -24.32 -6.00 3.64
N CYS A 130 -24.16 -6.91 2.69
CA CYS A 130 -23.45 -6.68 1.43
C CYS A 130 -24.37 -6.08 0.35
N GLY A 131 -23.77 -5.48 -0.71
CA GLY A 131 -24.48 -4.78 -1.77
C GLY A 131 -25.06 -3.44 -1.32
N LYS A 132 -24.60 -2.90 -0.18
CA LYS A 132 -25.07 -1.63 0.40
C LYS A 132 -24.04 -0.53 0.22
N ASN A 133 -24.16 0.20 -0.89
CA ASN A 133 -23.28 1.33 -1.18
C ASN A 133 -23.82 2.61 -0.52
N VAL A 134 -23.17 3.08 0.53
CA VAL A 134 -23.50 4.33 1.22
C VAL A 134 -23.11 5.51 0.33
N MET A 135 -24.09 6.33 -0.04
CA MET A 135 -23.91 7.51 -0.88
C MET A 135 -23.81 8.79 -0.10
N GLN A 136 -24.55 8.91 1.00
CA GLN A 136 -24.63 10.12 1.82
C GLN A 136 -24.72 9.76 3.30
N ILE A 137 -24.07 10.57 4.11
CA ILE A 137 -24.16 10.53 5.57
C ILE A 137 -24.56 11.94 6.03
N LEU A 138 -25.61 12.03 6.83
CA LEU A 138 -26.06 13.24 7.50
C LEU A 138 -25.80 13.06 8.98
N HIS A 139 -25.31 14.09 9.64
CA HIS A 139 -25.15 14.16 11.08
C HIS A 139 -26.14 15.20 11.61
N THR A 140 -26.93 14.82 12.59
CA THR A 140 -27.81 15.73 13.29
C THR A 140 -27.14 16.06 14.62
N ASP A 141 -26.67 17.29 14.76
CA ASP A 141 -26.31 17.78 16.08
C ASP A 141 -27.56 17.75 16.94
N SER A 142 -27.41 17.45 18.24
CA SER A 142 -28.49 17.65 19.22
C SER A 142 -28.85 19.13 19.23
N CYS A 143 -29.80 19.53 18.38
CA CYS A 143 -30.33 20.88 18.42
C CYS A 143 -31.05 21.06 19.73
N ALA A 144 -30.55 21.98 20.53
CA ALA A 144 -31.21 22.54 21.67
C ALA A 144 -32.43 23.38 21.21
N ASP A 145 -33.46 22.73 20.69
CA ASP A 145 -34.79 23.29 20.64
C ASP A 145 -35.54 22.78 21.86
N GLY A 146 -35.69 23.67 22.78
CA GLY A 146 -36.40 23.84 24.05
C GLY A 146 -37.34 22.79 24.61
N ASP A 147 -37.36 21.55 24.20
CA ASP A 147 -38.17 20.48 24.78
C ASP A 147 -37.27 19.51 25.58
N LYS A 148 -37.31 19.66 26.91
CA LYS A 148 -36.41 19.04 27.88
C LYS A 148 -36.56 17.53 28.05
N ASP A 149 -37.42 16.85 27.30
CA ASP A 149 -37.71 15.42 27.48
C ASP A 149 -37.19 14.49 26.36
N THR A 150 -36.45 15.02 25.38
CA THR A 150 -35.76 14.19 24.38
C THR A 150 -34.34 14.74 24.13
N GLU A 151 -33.41 14.41 25.03
CA GLU A 151 -31.97 14.45 24.68
C GLU A 151 -31.69 13.39 23.57
N VAL A 152 -31.92 13.77 22.32
CA VAL A 152 -31.45 12.98 21.18
C VAL A 152 -29.97 13.28 21.03
N GLU A 153 -29.12 12.44 21.64
CA GLU A 153 -27.67 12.37 21.34
C GLU A 153 -27.47 12.44 19.81
N GLY A 154 -26.54 13.26 19.32
CA GLY A 154 -26.26 13.41 17.91
C GLY A 154 -26.24 12.07 17.16
N SER A 155 -26.97 11.95 16.07
CA SER A 155 -27.17 10.71 15.33
C SER A 155 -26.74 10.85 13.88
N PHE A 156 -26.28 9.75 13.32
CA PHE A 156 -25.91 9.65 11.90
C PHE A 156 -27.06 8.99 11.13
N MET A 157 -27.44 9.61 10.02
CA MET A 157 -28.38 9.02 9.06
C MET A 157 -27.64 8.70 7.74
N LEU A 158 -27.70 7.44 7.30
CA LEU A 158 -27.03 6.97 6.11
C LEU A 158 -28.05 6.64 5.01
N LYS A 159 -27.77 7.09 3.79
CA LYS A 159 -28.55 6.74 2.58
C LYS A 159 -27.71 5.90 1.64
N CYS A 160 -28.23 4.75 1.23
CA CYS A 160 -27.60 3.87 0.27
C CYS A 160 -28.13 4.09 -1.16
N SER A 161 -27.37 3.62 -2.16
CA SER A 161 -27.72 3.74 -3.59
C SER A 161 -29.01 3.00 -3.98
N ASP A 162 -29.40 1.97 -3.22
CA ASP A 162 -30.62 1.19 -3.42
C ASP A 162 -31.86 1.83 -2.75
N GLY A 163 -31.71 3.05 -2.22
CA GLY A 163 -32.77 3.79 -1.51
C GLY A 163 -32.95 3.39 -0.04
N SER A 164 -32.25 2.36 0.46
CA SER A 164 -32.33 2.00 1.88
C SER A 164 -31.70 3.09 2.76
N THR A 165 -32.30 3.28 3.96
CA THR A 165 -31.84 4.27 4.95
C THR A 165 -31.65 3.61 6.31
N TYR A 166 -30.58 4.03 6.97
CA TYR A 166 -30.19 3.53 8.29
C TYR A 166 -29.87 4.70 9.22
N SER A 167 -29.99 4.49 10.53
CA SER A 167 -29.54 5.45 11.53
C SER A 167 -28.75 4.79 12.64
N CYS A 168 -27.80 5.52 13.21
CA CYS A 168 -27.01 5.06 14.35
C CYS A 168 -26.54 6.20 15.24
N ARG A 169 -26.20 5.88 16.49
CA ARG A 169 -25.57 6.84 17.42
C ARG A 169 -24.06 6.98 17.15
N LYS A 170 -23.40 5.90 16.78
CA LYS A 170 -21.95 5.88 16.51
C LYS A 170 -21.68 5.32 15.12
N LEU A 171 -20.75 5.95 14.41
CA LEU A 171 -20.39 5.60 13.04
C LEU A 171 -18.89 5.31 12.93
N ILE A 172 -18.52 4.17 12.33
CA ILE A 172 -17.12 3.80 12.09
C ILE A 172 -16.88 3.73 10.59
N ILE A 173 -15.94 4.52 10.07
CA ILE A 173 -15.55 4.52 8.66
C ILE A 173 -14.33 3.62 8.48
N CYS A 174 -14.52 2.48 7.78
CA CYS A 174 -13.53 1.42 7.50
C CYS A 174 -13.43 1.12 5.99
N THR A 175 -13.58 2.13 5.15
CA THR A 175 -13.75 1.97 3.68
C THR A 175 -12.47 1.63 2.93
N GLY A 176 -11.31 1.60 3.60
CA GLY A 176 -10.01 1.48 2.95
C GLY A 176 -9.59 2.77 2.24
N GLY A 177 -8.56 2.70 1.42
CA GLY A 177 -8.02 3.81 0.63
C GLY A 177 -8.44 3.79 -0.83
N LEU A 178 -7.45 3.90 -1.73
CA LEU A 178 -7.60 3.88 -3.20
C LEU A 178 -6.98 2.63 -3.84
N SER A 179 -6.19 1.86 -3.08
CA SER A 179 -5.48 0.69 -3.59
C SER A 179 -6.42 -0.43 -4.00
N TYR A 180 -6.20 -1.01 -5.19
CA TYR A 180 -7.05 -2.03 -5.81
C TYR A 180 -8.55 -1.62 -5.85
N PRO A 181 -8.93 -0.56 -6.58
CA PRO A 181 -10.30 -0.04 -6.58
C PRO A 181 -11.36 -1.07 -6.97
N ALA A 182 -11.02 -2.06 -7.79
CA ALA A 182 -11.90 -3.19 -8.14
C ALA A 182 -12.33 -4.05 -6.93
N THR A 183 -11.64 -3.94 -5.79
CA THR A 183 -12.01 -4.62 -4.53
C THR A 183 -12.97 -3.82 -3.66
N GLY A 184 -13.28 -2.58 -4.03
CA GLY A 184 -14.18 -1.68 -3.31
C GLY A 184 -13.49 -0.46 -2.67
N SER A 185 -12.16 -0.34 -2.72
CA SER A 185 -11.42 0.80 -2.17
C SER A 185 -11.37 1.96 -3.19
N THR A 186 -12.40 2.80 -3.19
CA THR A 186 -12.61 3.88 -4.19
C THR A 186 -12.55 5.28 -3.59
N GLY A 187 -12.08 5.40 -2.33
CA GLY A 187 -11.90 6.69 -1.66
C GLY A 187 -13.18 7.28 -1.04
N ASP A 188 -14.26 6.50 -0.91
CA ASP A 188 -15.51 6.98 -0.32
C ASP A 188 -15.32 7.53 1.08
N GLY A 189 -14.46 6.91 1.90
CA GLY A 189 -14.17 7.37 3.25
C GLY A 189 -13.53 8.74 3.30
N TYR A 190 -12.70 9.09 2.33
CA TYR A 190 -12.12 10.43 2.23
C TYR A 190 -13.19 11.48 1.93
N ARG A 191 -14.13 11.16 1.03
CA ARG A 191 -15.27 12.02 0.74
C ARG A 191 -16.15 12.25 1.97
N PHE A 192 -16.45 11.19 2.72
CA PHE A 192 -17.20 11.30 3.96
C PHE A 192 -16.44 12.12 5.02
N ALA A 193 -15.17 11.84 5.22
CA ALA A 193 -14.33 12.57 6.18
C ALA A 193 -14.27 14.08 5.84
N THR A 194 -14.08 14.43 4.56
CA THR A 194 -14.08 15.83 4.11
C THR A 194 -15.44 16.51 4.33
N SER A 195 -16.56 15.79 4.15
CA SER A 195 -17.89 16.37 4.41
C SER A 195 -18.13 16.67 5.89
N PHE A 196 -17.36 16.07 6.79
CA PHE A 196 -17.33 16.34 8.22
C PHE A 196 -16.21 17.30 8.66
N GLY A 197 -15.52 17.94 7.69
CA GLY A 197 -14.47 18.93 7.97
C GLY A 197 -13.08 18.34 8.23
N HIS A 198 -12.89 17.03 8.08
CA HIS A 198 -11.58 16.42 8.24
C HIS A 198 -10.63 16.73 7.08
N SER A 199 -9.37 16.97 7.44
CA SER A 199 -8.27 17.15 6.48
C SER A 199 -7.80 15.81 5.95
N ILE A 200 -7.59 15.74 4.62
CA ILE A 200 -6.99 14.58 3.97
C ILE A 200 -5.54 14.92 3.61
N LYS A 201 -4.59 14.17 4.16
CA LYS A 201 -3.18 14.26 3.77
C LYS A 201 -3.00 13.74 2.35
N THR A 202 -2.02 14.29 1.63
CA THR A 202 -1.76 13.95 0.21
C THR A 202 -1.77 12.45 -0.02
N LEU A 203 -2.66 11.99 -0.90
CA LEU A 203 -2.80 10.58 -1.24
C LEU A 203 -1.81 10.21 -2.35
N PHE A 204 -1.10 9.11 -2.19
CA PHE A 204 -0.25 8.57 -3.24
C PHE A 204 -0.11 7.05 -3.13
N PRO A 205 0.17 6.34 -4.26
CA PRO A 205 0.42 4.91 -4.24
C PRO A 205 1.68 4.58 -3.45
N SER A 206 1.59 3.64 -2.50
CA SER A 206 2.72 3.09 -1.77
C SER A 206 2.80 1.58 -1.98
N LEU A 207 3.99 0.98 -1.89
CA LEU A 207 4.24 -0.40 -2.26
C LEU A 207 3.76 -0.70 -3.70
N THR A 208 4.25 0.09 -4.64
CA THR A 208 3.91 0.00 -6.08
C THR A 208 5.16 -0.19 -6.93
N ALA A 209 4.98 -0.55 -8.20
CA ALA A 209 6.08 -0.63 -9.15
C ALA A 209 6.63 0.76 -9.45
N ILE A 210 7.96 0.91 -9.39
CA ILE A 210 8.66 2.07 -9.91
C ILE A 210 9.15 1.78 -11.33
N VAL A 211 8.93 2.73 -12.24
CA VAL A 211 9.14 2.52 -13.67
C VAL A 211 10.40 3.23 -14.13
N PRO A 212 11.46 2.48 -14.52
CA PRO A 212 12.66 3.07 -15.10
C PRO A 212 12.37 3.80 -16.42
N ALA A 213 13.16 4.82 -16.72
CA ALA A 213 13.20 5.43 -18.05
C ALA A 213 13.51 4.38 -19.12
N ASN A 214 12.91 4.54 -20.28
CA ASN A 214 13.03 3.58 -21.40
C ASN A 214 12.50 2.15 -21.11
N TYR A 215 11.75 1.95 -20.00
CA TYR A 215 11.15 0.65 -19.68
C TYR A 215 9.84 0.42 -20.45
N LYS A 216 9.06 1.47 -20.65
CA LYS A 216 7.77 1.44 -21.35
C LYS A 216 7.73 2.44 -22.51
N ILE A 217 6.77 2.25 -23.42
CA ILE A 217 6.54 3.09 -24.59
C ILE A 217 5.25 3.87 -24.35
N ILE A 218 5.29 5.20 -24.35
CA ILE A 218 4.09 6.03 -24.35
C ILE A 218 3.67 6.23 -25.82
N GLU A 219 2.47 5.76 -26.15
CA GLU A 219 1.81 6.08 -27.43
C GLU A 219 1.12 7.44 -27.25
N ASN A 220 1.61 8.47 -27.92
CA ASN A 220 0.86 9.72 -28.06
C ASN A 220 -0.21 9.51 -29.13
N ALA A 221 -1.43 10.01 -28.88
CA ALA A 221 -2.58 9.90 -29.82
C ALA A 221 -2.29 10.39 -31.24
N ASP A 222 -1.27 11.26 -31.40
CA ASP A 222 -0.91 11.90 -32.68
C ASP A 222 0.35 11.28 -33.34
N ASP A 223 1.04 10.35 -32.72
CA ASP A 223 2.31 9.82 -33.24
C ASP A 223 2.33 8.27 -33.20
N LYS A 224 2.17 7.66 -34.40
CA LYS A 224 2.18 6.18 -34.56
C LYS A 224 3.50 5.51 -34.17
N ALA A 225 4.54 6.28 -33.84
CA ALA A 225 5.88 5.80 -33.52
C ALA A 225 6.15 5.58 -32.04
N GLY A 226 5.23 5.90 -31.12
CA GLY A 226 5.39 5.73 -29.67
C GLY A 226 6.72 6.30 -29.11
N ARG A 227 6.67 7.15 -28.09
CA ARG A 227 7.87 7.68 -27.43
C ARG A 227 8.32 6.81 -26.25
N LEU A 228 9.62 6.62 -26.11
CA LEU A 228 10.21 6.06 -24.91
C LEU A 228 10.00 7.02 -23.72
N LEU A 229 9.67 6.46 -22.55
CA LEU A 229 9.63 7.23 -21.30
C LEU A 229 11.00 7.85 -21.02
N THR A 230 11.03 9.17 -20.90
CA THR A 230 12.21 9.93 -20.47
C THR A 230 12.10 10.26 -18.98
N PRO A 231 13.22 10.53 -18.29
CA PRO A 231 13.19 11.05 -16.93
C PRO A 231 12.36 12.33 -16.85
N LEU A 232 11.63 12.51 -15.76
CA LEU A 232 10.86 13.73 -15.51
C LEU A 232 11.81 14.94 -15.41
N ALA A 233 11.49 16.01 -16.13
CA ALA A 233 12.16 17.30 -15.95
C ALA A 233 11.73 17.90 -14.61
N PRO A 234 12.65 18.62 -13.88
CA PRO A 234 12.27 19.33 -12.66
C PRO A 234 11.15 20.34 -12.99
N SER A 235 9.99 20.20 -12.37
CA SER A 235 8.93 21.19 -12.49
C SER A 235 9.09 22.24 -11.40
N HIS A 236 9.29 23.50 -11.78
CA HIS A 236 9.19 24.63 -10.85
C HIS A 236 7.71 24.86 -10.54
N PHE A 237 7.22 24.37 -9.42
CA PHE A 237 5.91 24.75 -8.91
C PHE A 237 6.01 26.11 -8.19
N ALA A 238 5.30 27.10 -8.71
CA ALA A 238 4.99 28.32 -8.00
C ALA A 238 3.95 28.00 -6.91
N SER A 239 4.37 28.05 -5.65
CA SER A 239 3.49 27.96 -4.48
C SER A 239 2.73 29.30 -4.30
N GLY A 240 1.47 29.31 -4.72
CA GLY A 240 0.54 30.39 -4.39
C GLY A 240 -0.74 29.82 -3.75
N PRO A 241 -1.25 30.38 -2.63
CA PRO A 241 -2.49 29.94 -2.04
C PRO A 241 -3.68 30.32 -2.92
N LEU A 242 -4.60 29.36 -3.14
CA LEU A 242 -5.87 29.60 -3.83
C LEU A 242 -6.80 30.44 -2.96
N PRO A 243 -7.49 31.46 -3.53
CA PRO A 243 -8.42 32.29 -2.76
C PRO A 243 -9.73 31.54 -2.48
N LEU A 244 -10.25 31.69 -1.28
CA LEU A 244 -11.56 31.20 -0.84
C LEU A 244 -12.67 32.07 -1.44
N PRO A 245 -13.72 31.51 -2.09
CA PRO A 245 -14.92 32.25 -2.43
C PRO A 245 -15.95 32.20 -1.31
N GLY A 246 -16.60 33.32 -1.08
CA GLY A 246 -17.64 33.52 -0.05
C GLY A 246 -18.95 32.79 -0.31
N GLY A 247 -19.67 32.61 0.79
CA GLY A 247 -20.96 32.04 1.08
C GLY A 247 -21.94 31.70 -0.06
N GLY A 248 -22.14 30.41 -0.28
CA GLY A 248 -23.20 29.79 -1.05
C GLY A 248 -23.24 28.30 -0.69
N LYS A 249 -24.43 27.68 -0.65
CA LYS A 249 -24.60 26.24 -0.40
C LYS A 249 -23.59 25.46 -1.26
N MET A 250 -22.58 24.87 -0.60
CA MET A 250 -21.52 24.13 -1.31
C MET A 250 -22.11 22.90 -1.99
N PRO A 251 -21.87 22.70 -3.30
CA PRO A 251 -22.00 21.40 -3.91
C PRO A 251 -20.97 20.49 -3.21
N ILE A 252 -21.35 19.24 -2.92
CA ILE A 252 -20.47 18.20 -2.38
C ILE A 252 -19.19 18.19 -3.24
N PRO A 253 -18.00 18.47 -2.69
CA PRO A 253 -16.79 18.42 -3.49
C PRO A 253 -16.67 16.99 -4.01
N SER A 254 -16.76 16.83 -5.33
CA SER A 254 -16.17 15.67 -5.94
C SER A 254 -14.69 15.76 -5.58
N ILE A 255 -14.18 14.81 -4.77
CA ILE A 255 -12.75 14.61 -4.71
C ILE A 255 -12.39 14.23 -6.15
N SER A 256 -11.94 15.20 -6.93
CA SER A 256 -11.21 14.89 -8.13
C SER A 256 -10.02 14.09 -7.64
N LEU A 257 -10.05 12.76 -7.85
CA LEU A 257 -8.84 11.96 -7.81
C LEU A 257 -7.82 12.77 -8.58
N PRO A 258 -6.59 12.98 -8.05
CA PRO A 258 -5.58 13.72 -8.78
C PRO A 258 -5.46 13.06 -10.16
N ALA A 259 -6.11 13.66 -11.16
CA ALA A 259 -6.27 13.09 -12.48
C ALA A 259 -4.93 13.04 -13.21
N ASP A 260 -3.92 13.78 -12.75
CA ASP A 260 -2.58 13.80 -13.31
C ASP A 260 -1.57 13.99 -12.17
N THR A 261 -1.33 12.92 -11.38
CA THR A 261 -0.14 12.92 -10.54
C THR A 261 1.08 12.80 -11.43
N ASN A 262 2.01 13.75 -11.32
CA ASN A 262 3.31 13.70 -11.99
C ASN A 262 3.90 12.28 -11.90
N GLY A 263 4.24 11.70 -13.05
CA GLY A 263 4.90 10.39 -13.10
C GLY A 263 3.98 9.16 -13.00
N HIS A 264 2.64 9.31 -12.98
CA HIS A 264 1.74 8.16 -13.08
C HIS A 264 1.83 7.51 -14.46
N ILE A 265 2.08 6.20 -14.48
CA ILE A 265 2.19 5.40 -15.70
C ILE A 265 1.14 4.28 -15.62
N ASN A 266 0.27 4.19 -16.64
CA ASN A 266 -0.71 3.12 -16.71
C ASN A 266 0.01 1.77 -16.80
N ARG A 267 -0.45 0.78 -16.02
CA ARG A 267 0.06 -0.58 -16.05
C ARG A 267 0.09 -1.18 -17.45
N ASN A 268 -0.96 -0.95 -18.23
CA ASN A 268 -1.13 -1.52 -19.57
C ASN A 268 -0.26 -0.86 -20.65
N THR A 269 0.49 0.20 -20.30
CA THR A 269 1.46 0.82 -21.21
C THR A 269 2.45 -0.25 -21.71
N PRO A 270 2.64 -0.41 -23.03
CA PRO A 270 3.49 -1.48 -23.58
C PRO A 270 4.94 -1.40 -23.11
N LEU A 271 5.56 -2.55 -22.94
CA LEU A 271 6.99 -2.63 -22.63
C LEU A 271 7.82 -2.29 -23.87
N SER A 272 8.86 -1.50 -23.67
CA SER A 272 9.92 -1.30 -24.67
C SER A 272 10.75 -2.59 -24.86
N ASP A 273 11.66 -2.59 -25.80
CA ASP A 273 12.59 -3.72 -25.95
C ASP A 273 13.51 -3.91 -24.73
N LEU A 274 13.89 -2.83 -24.03
CA LEU A 274 14.60 -2.93 -22.75
C LEU A 274 13.69 -3.54 -21.69
N GLY A 275 12.45 -3.01 -21.57
CA GLY A 275 11.47 -3.53 -20.64
C GLY A 275 11.15 -5.00 -20.85
N LYS A 276 10.96 -5.44 -22.11
CA LYS A 276 10.76 -6.87 -22.44
C LYS A 276 11.94 -7.75 -22.03
N SER A 277 13.17 -7.25 -22.17
CA SER A 277 14.38 -8.01 -21.80
C SER A 277 14.62 -8.04 -20.29
N LEU A 278 14.10 -7.08 -19.52
CA LEU A 278 14.17 -7.05 -18.06
C LEU A 278 13.01 -7.79 -17.41
N CYS A 279 11.80 -7.68 -17.94
CA CYS A 279 10.58 -8.26 -17.37
C CYS A 279 10.71 -9.78 -17.19
N GLY A 280 10.25 -10.28 -16.02
CA GLY A 280 10.35 -11.69 -15.63
C GLY A 280 11.65 -12.07 -14.92
N ASN A 281 12.64 -11.18 -14.84
CA ASN A 281 13.85 -11.44 -14.04
C ASN A 281 13.57 -11.21 -12.56
N GLN A 282 13.91 -12.22 -11.74
CA GLN A 282 13.92 -12.16 -10.29
C GLN A 282 15.38 -12.17 -9.83
N LEU A 283 15.78 -11.10 -9.15
CA LEU A 283 17.12 -10.94 -8.62
C LEU A 283 17.11 -11.18 -7.11
N LYS A 284 17.96 -12.07 -6.64
CA LYS A 284 18.07 -12.41 -5.23
C LYS A 284 19.32 -11.80 -4.61
N ASN A 285 19.18 -11.36 -3.36
CA ASN A 285 20.30 -10.85 -2.56
C ASN A 285 21.07 -9.73 -3.27
N VAL A 286 20.35 -8.75 -3.82
CA VAL A 286 20.89 -7.54 -4.43
C VAL A 286 20.70 -6.35 -3.49
N SER A 287 21.44 -5.25 -3.71
CA SER A 287 21.21 -3.97 -3.04
C SER A 287 20.62 -2.96 -4.02
N LEU A 288 19.65 -2.17 -3.54
CA LEU A 288 19.01 -1.10 -4.30
C LEU A 288 19.10 0.20 -3.50
N SER A 289 19.85 1.16 -4.03
CA SER A 289 19.97 2.51 -3.44
C SER A 289 19.09 3.49 -4.22
N LEU A 290 18.24 4.21 -3.50
CA LEU A 290 17.40 5.28 -4.03
C LEU A 290 18.11 6.63 -3.86
N ILE A 291 18.34 7.32 -4.95
CA ILE A 291 18.97 8.63 -5.00
C ILE A 291 17.90 9.67 -5.37
N ILE A 292 17.70 10.67 -4.53
CA ILE A 292 16.77 11.78 -4.76
C ILE A 292 17.57 13.08 -4.83
N ASP A 293 17.47 13.79 -5.94
CA ASP A 293 18.21 15.04 -6.21
C ASP A 293 19.70 14.95 -5.89
N GLY A 294 20.31 13.80 -6.25
CA GLY A 294 21.73 13.53 -6.07
C GLY A 294 22.13 12.99 -4.68
N ASN A 295 21.23 12.91 -3.72
CA ASN A 295 21.50 12.42 -2.36
C ASN A 295 20.91 11.01 -2.16
N THR A 296 21.64 10.13 -1.46
CA THR A 296 21.15 8.82 -1.07
C THR A 296 20.03 8.97 -0.04
N ALA A 297 18.80 8.61 -0.42
CA ALA A 297 17.62 8.72 0.42
C ALA A 297 17.28 7.42 1.15
N GLN A 298 17.60 6.27 0.54
CA GLN A 298 17.33 4.94 1.11
C GLN A 298 18.20 3.90 0.42
N GLU A 299 18.60 2.88 1.18
CA GLU A 299 19.28 1.69 0.67
C GLU A 299 18.64 0.44 1.25
N GLU A 300 18.33 -0.54 0.38
CA GLU A 300 17.67 -1.78 0.75
C GLU A 300 18.43 -2.98 0.19
N PHE A 301 18.56 -4.03 1.02
CA PHE A 301 19.13 -5.32 0.63
C PHE A 301 18.03 -6.39 0.60
N GLY A 302 18.00 -7.21 -0.46
CA GLY A 302 17.05 -8.31 -0.60
C GLY A 302 16.76 -8.68 -2.04
N ASP A 303 15.54 -9.13 -2.30
CA ASP A 303 15.09 -9.58 -3.61
C ASP A 303 14.37 -8.46 -4.37
N LEU A 304 14.68 -8.34 -5.66
CA LEU A 304 14.10 -7.38 -6.60
C LEU A 304 13.50 -8.13 -7.79
N ASP A 305 12.27 -7.80 -8.17
CA ASP A 305 11.57 -8.36 -9.31
C ASP A 305 11.40 -7.28 -10.40
N PHE A 306 11.72 -7.63 -11.66
CA PHE A 306 11.32 -6.86 -12.84
C PHE A 306 10.03 -7.45 -13.41
N THR A 307 8.96 -6.68 -13.40
CA THR A 307 7.63 -7.11 -13.86
C THR A 307 7.15 -6.25 -15.03
N ASP A 308 5.95 -6.53 -15.54
CA ASP A 308 5.28 -5.67 -16.50
C ASP A 308 5.00 -4.24 -15.95
N GLY A 309 4.94 -4.08 -14.63
CA GLY A 309 4.81 -2.79 -13.96
C GLY A 309 6.13 -2.00 -13.89
N GLY A 310 7.26 -2.66 -13.81
CA GLY A 310 8.58 -2.06 -13.56
C GLY A 310 9.38 -2.83 -12.51
N MET A 311 10.07 -2.10 -11.63
CA MET A 311 10.82 -2.65 -10.50
C MET A 311 9.88 -2.84 -9.31
N GLU A 312 9.71 -4.06 -8.87
CA GLU A 312 8.83 -4.51 -7.78
C GLU A 312 9.59 -5.46 -6.83
N GLY A 313 8.85 -6.28 -6.10
CA GLY A 313 9.41 -7.23 -5.14
C GLY A 313 9.74 -6.59 -3.79
N PRO A 314 10.31 -7.36 -2.86
CA PRO A 314 10.50 -6.91 -1.49
C PRO A 314 11.20 -5.56 -1.33
N ILE A 315 12.35 -5.37 -2.01
CA ILE A 315 13.09 -4.10 -1.89
C ILE A 315 12.55 -3.02 -2.83
N GLY A 316 12.00 -3.38 -3.99
CA GLY A 316 11.33 -2.45 -4.91
C GLY A 316 10.15 -1.74 -4.22
N PHE A 317 9.31 -2.51 -3.52
CA PHE A 317 8.19 -1.97 -2.75
C PHE A 317 8.65 -1.08 -1.60
N LYS A 318 9.68 -1.44 -0.85
CA LYS A 318 10.17 -0.62 0.26
C LYS A 318 10.66 0.76 -0.18
N VAL A 319 11.39 0.85 -1.30
CA VAL A 319 11.86 2.13 -1.81
C VAL A 319 10.77 2.93 -2.51
N SER A 320 9.69 2.29 -2.97
CA SER A 320 8.64 2.91 -3.77
C SER A 320 7.94 4.06 -3.06
N ARG A 321 7.69 3.95 -1.75
CA ARG A 321 7.04 5.00 -0.96
C ARG A 321 7.80 6.34 -1.05
N LYS A 322 9.10 6.33 -0.80
CA LYS A 322 9.94 7.55 -0.91
C LYS A 322 10.09 7.99 -2.36
N CYS A 323 10.23 7.03 -3.28
CA CYS A 323 10.33 7.30 -4.71
C CYS A 323 9.11 8.04 -5.24
N VAL A 324 7.90 7.51 -5.00
CA VAL A 324 6.64 8.11 -5.45
C VAL A 324 6.45 9.49 -4.84
N ASN A 325 6.66 9.62 -3.53
CA ASN A 325 6.54 10.92 -2.85
C ASN A 325 7.51 11.96 -3.43
N ALA A 326 8.75 11.58 -3.74
CA ALA A 326 9.73 12.48 -4.37
C ALA A 326 9.28 12.90 -5.78
N ILE A 327 8.79 11.96 -6.59
CA ILE A 327 8.32 12.23 -7.96
C ILE A 327 7.14 13.20 -7.97
N ILE A 328 6.12 12.98 -7.14
CA ILE A 328 4.95 13.88 -7.09
C ILE A 328 5.31 15.29 -6.61
N ASN A 329 6.38 15.43 -5.84
CA ASN A 329 6.94 16.72 -5.41
C ASN A 329 7.95 17.31 -6.42
N GLY A 330 8.12 16.70 -7.60
CA GLY A 330 8.94 17.22 -8.69
C GLY A 330 10.43 16.92 -8.58
N SER A 331 10.87 16.05 -7.66
CA SER A 331 12.26 15.65 -7.53
C SER A 331 12.69 14.65 -8.60
N ARG A 332 13.98 14.69 -8.97
CA ARG A 332 14.59 13.67 -9.82
C ARG A 332 14.98 12.46 -8.99
N VAL A 333 14.60 11.28 -9.47
CA VAL A 333 14.87 10.02 -8.78
C VAL A 333 15.70 9.08 -9.66
N THR A 334 16.76 8.51 -9.07
CA THR A 334 17.61 7.47 -9.68
C THR A 334 17.66 6.27 -8.75
N ALA A 335 17.50 5.06 -9.27
CA ALA A 335 17.74 3.81 -8.56
C ALA A 335 19.10 3.24 -9.00
N ILE A 336 19.94 2.85 -8.06
CA ILE A 336 21.23 2.20 -8.33
C ILE A 336 21.17 0.78 -7.80
N LEU A 337 21.34 -0.18 -8.72
CA LEU A 337 21.30 -1.62 -8.43
C LEU A 337 22.72 -2.16 -8.32
N ASP A 338 23.05 -2.75 -7.17
CA ASP A 338 24.25 -3.56 -6.95
C ASP A 338 23.88 -5.05 -7.04
N LEU A 339 24.36 -5.73 -8.06
CA LEU A 339 24.12 -7.17 -8.27
C LEU A 339 25.01 -8.06 -7.38
N LYS A 340 26.03 -7.49 -6.71
CA LYS A 340 27.03 -8.23 -5.93
C LYS A 340 27.36 -7.51 -4.61
N PRO A 341 26.35 -7.14 -3.77
CA PRO A 341 26.58 -6.33 -2.58
C PRO A 341 27.46 -6.99 -1.52
N ALA A 342 27.45 -8.34 -1.47
CA ALA A 342 28.24 -9.11 -0.50
C ALA A 342 29.75 -9.19 -0.81
N VAL A 343 30.19 -8.63 -1.95
CA VAL A 343 31.60 -8.68 -2.39
C VAL A 343 32.07 -7.26 -2.60
N ASP A 344 33.22 -6.88 -2.05
CA ASP A 344 33.77 -5.57 -2.31
C ASP A 344 34.25 -5.40 -3.76
N SER A 345 34.54 -4.16 -4.16
CA SER A 345 34.85 -3.83 -5.56
C SER A 345 36.14 -4.45 -6.06
N ASP A 346 37.17 -4.52 -5.22
CA ASP A 346 38.49 -5.02 -5.60
C ASP A 346 38.48 -6.57 -5.65
N ASP A 347 37.85 -7.21 -4.70
CA ASP A 347 37.66 -8.67 -4.71
C ASP A 347 36.81 -9.11 -5.91
N LEU A 348 35.75 -8.37 -6.24
CA LEU A 348 34.95 -8.65 -7.41
C LEU A 348 35.77 -8.49 -8.71
N LYS A 349 36.57 -7.44 -8.81
CA LYS A 349 37.46 -7.20 -9.95
C LYS A 349 38.48 -8.33 -10.10
N ASN A 350 39.15 -8.72 -9.02
CA ASN A 350 40.11 -9.82 -9.02
C ASN A 350 39.46 -11.17 -9.42
N ARG A 351 38.27 -11.43 -8.91
CA ARG A 351 37.46 -12.61 -9.28
C ARG A 351 37.10 -12.61 -10.77
N ILE A 352 36.68 -11.47 -11.31
CA ILE A 352 36.33 -11.32 -12.72
C ILE A 352 37.57 -11.56 -13.60
N MET A 353 38.72 -11.00 -13.26
CA MET A 353 39.96 -11.19 -14.02
C MET A 353 40.38 -12.65 -14.03
N ARG A 354 40.34 -13.34 -12.90
CA ARG A 354 40.63 -14.77 -12.80
C ARG A 354 39.69 -15.61 -13.71
N ILE A 355 38.38 -15.37 -13.63
CA ILE A 355 37.38 -16.06 -14.45
C ILE A 355 37.63 -15.77 -15.94
N TRP A 356 37.98 -14.54 -16.30
CA TRP A 356 38.28 -14.15 -17.66
C TRP A 356 39.51 -14.90 -18.20
N ASP A 357 40.59 -14.99 -17.44
CA ASP A 357 41.79 -15.73 -17.78
C ASP A 357 41.53 -17.24 -17.97
N GLU A 358 40.71 -17.83 -17.09
CA GLU A 358 40.26 -19.22 -17.23
C GLU A 358 39.49 -19.44 -18.54
N ILE A 359 38.56 -18.53 -18.89
CA ILE A 359 37.79 -18.58 -20.14
C ILE A 359 38.72 -18.47 -21.35
N CYS A 360 39.74 -17.61 -21.30
CA CYS A 360 40.68 -17.40 -22.40
C CYS A 360 41.64 -18.57 -22.59
N LYS A 361 42.02 -19.28 -21.51
CA LYS A 361 42.90 -20.44 -21.53
C LYS A 361 42.21 -21.76 -21.94
N ASP A 362 40.87 -21.81 -21.84
CA ASP A 362 40.09 -22.99 -22.18
C ASP A 362 40.11 -23.23 -23.70
N SER A 363 40.62 -24.38 -24.11
CA SER A 363 40.74 -24.80 -25.51
C SER A 363 39.43 -24.73 -26.30
N ARG A 364 38.29 -24.95 -25.61
CA ARG A 364 36.94 -24.84 -26.18
C ARG A 364 36.56 -23.42 -26.59
N ASN A 365 37.26 -22.42 -26.06
CA ASN A 365 36.98 -21.00 -26.27
C ASN A 365 38.04 -20.31 -27.16
N THR A 366 39.10 -20.98 -27.58
CA THR A 366 40.19 -20.35 -28.33
C THR A 366 39.77 -19.79 -29.68
N SER A 367 38.81 -20.42 -30.37
CA SER A 367 38.24 -19.94 -31.62
C SER A 367 37.13 -18.91 -31.47
N ARG A 368 36.64 -18.66 -30.25
CA ARG A 368 35.51 -17.73 -29.98
C ARG A 368 35.97 -16.28 -30.02
N GLN A 369 35.11 -15.42 -30.57
CA GLN A 369 35.34 -13.97 -30.55
C GLN A 369 35.21 -13.40 -29.13
N TYR A 370 35.76 -12.20 -28.91
CA TYR A 370 35.69 -11.50 -27.61
C TYR A 370 34.27 -11.42 -27.03
N LYS A 371 33.28 -11.04 -27.88
CA LYS A 371 31.88 -10.91 -27.46
C LYS A 371 31.27 -12.22 -26.91
N GLU A 372 31.65 -13.34 -27.50
CA GLU A 372 31.18 -14.67 -27.08
C GLU A 372 31.82 -15.06 -25.74
N ARG A 373 33.13 -14.85 -25.59
CA ARG A 373 33.83 -15.06 -24.30
C ARG A 373 33.29 -14.17 -23.21
N PHE A 374 32.98 -12.91 -23.54
CA PHE A 374 32.37 -11.97 -22.58
C PHE A 374 30.99 -12.43 -22.14
N ARG A 375 30.15 -12.97 -23.02
CA ARG A 375 28.86 -13.59 -22.66
C ARG A 375 29.03 -14.79 -21.72
N ILE A 376 30.05 -15.61 -21.91
CA ILE A 376 30.38 -16.73 -21.00
C ILE A 376 30.73 -16.17 -19.61
N LEU A 377 31.54 -15.12 -19.54
CA LEU A 377 31.88 -14.44 -18.30
C LEU A 377 30.62 -13.93 -17.58
N LEU A 378 29.73 -13.22 -18.30
CA LEU A 378 28.47 -12.73 -17.74
C LEU A 378 27.60 -13.86 -17.16
N GLY A 379 27.50 -15.01 -17.85
CA GLY A 379 26.75 -16.17 -17.41
C GLY A 379 27.28 -16.82 -16.12
N LYS A 380 28.56 -16.60 -15.77
CA LYS A 380 29.13 -17.01 -14.46
C LYS A 380 28.83 -16.00 -13.33
N LEU A 381 28.35 -14.80 -13.66
CA LEU A 381 28.18 -13.69 -12.72
C LEU A 381 26.72 -13.29 -12.50
N MET A 382 25.83 -13.56 -13.45
CA MET A 382 24.41 -13.18 -13.37
C MET A 382 23.51 -14.22 -14.05
N PRO A 383 22.17 -14.19 -13.80
CA PRO A 383 21.22 -15.05 -14.52
C PRO A 383 21.30 -14.84 -16.03
N MET A 384 21.22 -15.92 -16.79
CA MET A 384 21.30 -15.89 -18.25
C MET A 384 20.20 -15.01 -18.87
N SER A 385 19.02 -14.99 -18.30
CA SER A 385 17.88 -14.16 -18.72
C SER A 385 18.14 -12.65 -18.59
N LEU A 386 19.04 -12.23 -17.70
CA LEU A 386 19.38 -10.83 -17.50
C LEU A 386 20.44 -10.31 -18.49
N ILE A 387 21.23 -11.20 -19.08
CA ILE A 387 22.36 -10.82 -19.94
C ILE A 387 21.94 -9.95 -21.13
N PRO A 388 20.84 -10.23 -21.87
CA PRO A 388 20.43 -9.38 -23.00
C PRO A 388 20.17 -7.92 -22.56
N ALA A 389 19.47 -7.73 -21.44
CA ALA A 389 19.19 -6.42 -20.90
C ALA A 389 20.47 -5.70 -20.42
N PHE A 390 21.36 -6.45 -19.74
CA PHE A 390 22.62 -5.91 -19.25
C PHE A 390 23.53 -5.43 -20.39
N VAL A 391 23.71 -6.23 -21.42
CA VAL A 391 24.53 -5.87 -22.60
C VAL A 391 23.93 -4.68 -23.34
N LYS A 392 22.61 -4.61 -23.46
CA LYS A 392 21.91 -3.48 -24.10
C LYS A 392 22.07 -2.19 -23.31
N ALA A 393 21.98 -2.27 -21.98
CA ALA A 393 22.16 -1.11 -21.09
C ALA A 393 23.63 -0.65 -21.00
N HIS A 394 24.58 -1.56 -21.22
CA HIS A 394 26.03 -1.31 -21.08
C HIS A 394 26.80 -1.76 -22.32
N PRO A 395 26.60 -1.14 -23.49
CA PRO A 395 27.20 -1.58 -24.75
C PRO A 395 28.73 -1.50 -24.74
N ASN A 396 29.30 -0.65 -23.89
CA ASN A 396 30.76 -0.43 -23.74
C ASN A 396 31.37 -1.19 -22.55
N ALA A 397 30.59 -2.06 -21.86
CA ALA A 397 31.14 -2.85 -20.76
C ALA A 397 32.09 -3.92 -21.28
N ASP A 398 33.22 -4.06 -20.62
CA ASP A 398 34.23 -5.07 -20.86
C ASP A 398 34.62 -5.77 -19.54
N HIS A 399 35.49 -6.78 -19.60
CA HIS A 399 35.92 -7.52 -18.41
C HIS A 399 36.67 -6.65 -17.40
N LYS A 400 37.25 -5.50 -17.80
CA LYS A 400 37.97 -4.58 -16.90
C LYS A 400 37.04 -3.64 -16.15
N THR A 401 35.96 -3.22 -16.78
CA THR A 401 34.97 -2.29 -16.22
C THR A 401 33.79 -3.01 -15.54
N LEU A 402 33.67 -4.33 -15.74
CA LEU A 402 32.51 -5.13 -15.33
C LEU A 402 32.21 -5.06 -13.83
N ALA A 403 33.23 -5.06 -12.97
CA ALA A 403 33.03 -4.97 -11.52
C ALA A 403 32.25 -3.70 -11.12
N ARG A 404 32.68 -2.55 -11.63
CA ARG A 404 31.99 -1.27 -11.38
C ARG A 404 30.55 -1.27 -11.94
N THR A 405 30.38 -1.85 -13.13
CA THR A 405 29.06 -1.90 -13.78
C THR A 405 28.09 -2.80 -13.03
N LEU A 406 28.56 -3.94 -12.50
CA LEU A 406 27.74 -4.86 -11.68
C LEU A 406 27.33 -4.26 -10.34
N LYS A 407 28.16 -3.40 -9.75
CA LYS A 407 27.92 -2.74 -8.47
C LYS A 407 27.17 -1.41 -8.60
N GLY A 408 26.99 -0.88 -9.80
CA GLY A 408 26.41 0.45 -9.99
C GLY A 408 25.54 0.57 -11.23
N TRP A 409 24.60 -0.38 -11.44
CA TRP A 409 23.66 -0.30 -12.55
C TRP A 409 22.59 0.75 -12.26
N LYS A 410 22.67 1.86 -12.97
CA LYS A 410 21.78 3.02 -12.78
C LYS A 410 20.52 2.91 -13.60
N PHE A 411 19.40 3.26 -12.99
CA PHE A 411 18.09 3.41 -13.59
C PHE A 411 17.54 4.79 -13.22
N GLU A 412 17.46 5.71 -14.18
CA GLU A 412 16.68 6.93 -14.00
C GLU A 412 15.20 6.54 -13.92
N ILE A 413 14.46 7.04 -12.93
CA ILE A 413 13.05 6.69 -12.74
C ILE A 413 12.19 7.69 -13.48
N ALA A 414 11.33 7.20 -14.37
CA ALA A 414 10.38 8.00 -15.14
C ALA A 414 9.02 8.11 -14.48
N GLY A 415 8.69 7.20 -13.55
CA GLY A 415 7.39 7.23 -12.90
C GLY A 415 7.09 5.98 -12.07
N TYR A 416 5.81 5.76 -11.83
CA TYR A 416 5.30 4.65 -11.00
C TYR A 416 3.92 4.18 -11.50
N VAL A 417 3.54 2.95 -11.13
CA VAL A 417 2.19 2.41 -11.41
C VAL A 417 1.21 2.92 -10.34
N GLY A 418 0.00 3.25 -10.77
CA GLY A 418 -1.03 3.87 -9.92
C GLY A 418 -1.75 2.92 -8.96
N TYR A 419 -2.91 3.39 -8.49
CA TYR A 419 -3.72 2.70 -7.48
C TYR A 419 -4.28 1.36 -7.93
N GLU A 420 -4.37 1.11 -9.22
CA GLU A 420 -4.85 -0.14 -9.79
C GLU A 420 -3.99 -1.35 -9.39
N ARG A 421 -2.74 -1.12 -8.98
CA ARG A 421 -1.79 -2.17 -8.62
C ARG A 421 -1.00 -1.91 -7.32
N CYS A 422 -1.07 -0.75 -6.73
CA CYS A 422 -0.37 -0.51 -5.47
C CYS A 422 -0.98 -1.33 -4.33
N VAL A 423 -0.14 -1.81 -3.42
CA VAL A 423 -0.59 -2.65 -2.30
C VAL A 423 -1.33 -1.82 -1.26
N ILE A 424 -0.94 -0.56 -1.05
CA ILE A 424 -1.48 0.34 -0.03
C ILE A 424 -1.50 1.79 -0.53
N THR A 425 -2.46 2.57 -0.04
CA THR A 425 -2.51 4.02 -0.18
C THR A 425 -1.77 4.67 0.98
N ALA A 426 -0.78 5.52 0.68
CA ALA A 426 -0.19 6.45 1.65
C ALA A 426 -0.99 7.75 1.69
N GLY A 427 -0.97 8.46 2.83
CA GLY A 427 -1.87 9.57 3.09
C GLY A 427 -3.23 9.09 3.60
N GLY A 428 -4.16 10.01 3.81
CA GLY A 428 -5.49 9.70 4.34
C GLY A 428 -6.01 10.73 5.33
N VAL A 429 -7.04 10.37 6.11
CA VAL A 429 -7.58 11.20 7.18
C VAL A 429 -6.49 11.52 8.18
N SER A 430 -6.31 12.82 8.45
CA SER A 430 -5.24 13.30 9.34
C SER A 430 -5.33 12.67 10.73
N CYS A 431 -4.31 11.93 11.12
CA CYS A 431 -4.18 11.37 12.47
C CYS A 431 -4.15 12.43 13.57
N GLU A 432 -3.92 13.71 13.24
CA GLU A 432 -3.97 14.83 14.19
C GLU A 432 -5.40 15.15 14.65
N GLU A 433 -6.37 14.82 13.79
CA GLU A 433 -7.80 15.08 14.03
C GLU A 433 -8.55 13.85 14.58
N VAL A 434 -7.82 12.77 14.88
CA VAL A 434 -8.35 11.53 15.44
C VAL A 434 -7.63 11.21 16.75
N THR A 435 -8.38 10.70 17.73
CA THR A 435 -7.85 10.34 19.05
C THR A 435 -7.20 8.95 18.99
N ALA A 436 -5.89 8.86 19.16
CA ALA A 436 -5.14 7.59 19.05
C ALA A 436 -5.63 6.48 20.01
N LYS A 437 -6.17 6.83 21.18
CA LYS A 437 -6.63 5.89 22.22
C LYS A 437 -8.01 5.30 21.95
N THR A 438 -8.84 5.94 21.13
CA THR A 438 -10.23 5.55 20.87
C THR A 438 -10.56 5.41 19.39
N LEU A 439 -9.73 5.99 18.51
CA LEU A 439 -9.98 6.18 17.07
C LEU A 439 -11.16 7.10 16.75
N GLU A 440 -11.67 7.82 17.75
CA GLU A 440 -12.76 8.78 17.59
C GLU A 440 -12.25 10.09 16.98
N SER A 441 -13.05 10.67 16.12
CA SER A 441 -12.86 12.02 15.59
C SER A 441 -12.80 13.05 16.73
N LYS A 442 -11.88 14.01 16.63
CA LYS A 442 -11.86 15.17 17.52
C LYS A 442 -12.80 16.28 17.06
N LEU A 443 -13.34 16.18 15.84
CA LEU A 443 -14.22 17.18 15.25
C LEU A 443 -15.69 16.83 15.43
N ILE A 444 -16.04 15.56 15.27
CA ILE A 444 -17.42 15.06 15.28
C ILE A 444 -17.54 13.95 16.33
N PRO A 445 -18.23 14.19 17.44
CA PRO A 445 -18.47 13.18 18.47
C PRO A 445 -19.22 11.95 17.91
N GLY A 446 -18.78 10.75 18.27
CA GLY A 446 -19.41 9.51 17.81
C GLY A 446 -18.99 9.05 16.40
N LEU A 447 -18.13 9.80 15.70
CA LEU A 447 -17.51 9.39 14.44
C LEU A 447 -16.15 8.77 14.69
N TYR A 448 -15.87 7.61 14.07
CA TYR A 448 -14.62 6.87 14.22
C TYR A 448 -14.02 6.55 12.84
N PHE A 449 -12.69 6.42 12.78
CA PHE A 449 -11.96 6.02 11.58
C PHE A 449 -11.01 4.87 11.88
N ALA A 450 -10.95 3.85 11.01
CA ALA A 450 -10.02 2.72 11.19
C ALA A 450 -9.55 2.13 9.87
N GLY A 451 -8.35 1.58 9.88
CA GLY A 451 -7.68 0.98 8.72
C GLY A 451 -7.08 2.00 7.76
N GLU A 452 -6.95 1.62 6.50
CA GLU A 452 -6.26 2.36 5.43
C GLU A 452 -6.88 3.73 5.08
N VAL A 453 -8.06 4.06 5.60
CA VAL A 453 -8.65 5.40 5.46
C VAL A 453 -7.87 6.46 6.26
N LEU A 454 -7.16 6.04 7.32
CA LEU A 454 -6.27 6.90 8.11
C LEU A 454 -4.97 7.18 7.36
N ASP A 455 -4.33 8.32 7.67
CA ASP A 455 -2.94 8.62 7.24
C ASP A 455 -1.94 7.71 7.99
N LEU A 456 -2.09 6.39 7.71
CA LEU A 456 -1.23 5.31 8.22
C LEU A 456 -1.06 4.26 7.15
N ASP A 457 0.17 4.10 6.69
CA ASP A 457 0.59 3.02 5.81
C ASP A 457 1.84 2.32 6.40
N ALA A 458 2.14 1.14 5.93
CA ALA A 458 3.26 0.36 6.44
C ALA A 458 4.01 -0.36 5.32
N ASP A 459 5.21 -0.81 5.64
CA ASP A 459 6.00 -1.67 4.77
C ASP A 459 5.27 -2.99 4.46
N THR A 460 5.75 -3.69 3.43
CA THR A 460 5.30 -5.06 3.14
C THR A 460 5.77 -6.03 4.23
N GLY A 461 4.96 -7.07 4.51
CA GLY A 461 5.35 -8.10 5.50
C GLY A 461 4.33 -8.37 6.61
N GLY A 462 3.05 -8.02 6.43
CA GLY A 462 1.97 -8.24 7.39
C GLY A 462 1.61 -7.01 8.22
N TYR A 463 2.39 -5.93 8.11
CA TYR A 463 2.20 -4.70 8.92
C TYR A 463 0.90 -3.96 8.57
N ASN A 464 0.53 -3.85 7.30
CA ASN A 464 -0.67 -3.13 6.86
C ASN A 464 -1.96 -3.81 7.34
N LEU A 465 -2.05 -5.15 7.25
CA LEU A 465 -3.21 -5.88 7.75
C LEU A 465 -3.29 -5.80 9.27
N GLN A 466 -2.16 -5.96 9.99
CA GLN A 466 -2.12 -5.76 11.44
C GLN A 466 -2.61 -4.37 11.83
N THR A 467 -2.16 -3.32 11.15
CA THR A 467 -2.61 -1.94 11.38
C THR A 467 -4.12 -1.81 11.21
N ALA A 468 -4.68 -2.39 10.14
CA ALA A 468 -6.12 -2.37 9.89
C ALA A 468 -6.90 -3.15 10.96
N PHE A 469 -6.44 -4.33 11.34
CA PHE A 469 -7.07 -5.15 12.37
C PHE A 469 -7.04 -4.47 13.74
N SER A 470 -5.87 -3.96 14.15
CA SER A 470 -5.71 -3.33 15.47
C SER A 470 -6.54 -2.06 15.60
N THR A 471 -6.55 -1.20 14.57
CA THR A 471 -7.33 0.03 14.58
C THR A 471 -8.83 -0.26 14.51
N GLY A 472 -9.26 -1.23 13.68
CA GLY A 472 -10.65 -1.64 13.61
C GLY A 472 -11.18 -2.16 14.93
N TYR A 473 -10.46 -3.08 15.56
CA TYR A 473 -10.85 -3.67 16.83
C TYR A 473 -10.97 -2.64 17.95
N LEU A 474 -9.97 -1.72 18.05
CA LEU A 474 -10.01 -0.63 19.04
C LEU A 474 -11.19 0.33 18.79
N ALA A 475 -11.45 0.71 17.52
CA ALA A 475 -12.57 1.59 17.19
C ALA A 475 -13.92 0.96 17.59
N GLY A 476 -14.10 -0.34 17.29
CA GLY A 476 -15.31 -1.08 17.66
C GLY A 476 -15.55 -1.11 19.17
N ILE A 477 -14.53 -1.47 19.95
CA ILE A 477 -14.62 -1.47 21.43
C ILE A 477 -14.90 -0.07 21.98
N SER A 478 -14.21 0.95 21.44
CA SER A 478 -14.37 2.33 21.90
C SER A 478 -15.78 2.86 21.63
N ALA A 479 -16.30 2.63 20.44
CA ALA A 479 -17.66 3.01 20.08
C ALA A 479 -18.71 2.30 20.94
N ALA A 480 -18.53 1.00 21.23
CA ALA A 480 -19.45 0.24 22.07
C ALA A 480 -19.46 0.75 23.52
N LYS A 481 -18.28 1.05 24.08
CA LYS A 481 -18.18 1.61 25.44
C LYS A 481 -18.84 2.97 25.54
N SER A 482 -18.71 3.83 24.53
CA SER A 482 -19.35 5.15 24.52
C SER A 482 -20.86 5.12 24.27
N CYS A 483 -21.45 3.97 23.89
CA CYS A 483 -22.90 3.78 23.82
C CYS A 483 -23.56 3.46 25.17
N LYS A 484 -22.76 3.09 26.18
CA LYS A 484 -23.26 2.67 27.52
C LYS A 484 -23.37 3.85 28.50
N HIS A 485 -22.84 4.98 28.14
CA HIS A 485 -22.86 6.22 28.87
C HIS A 485 -23.72 7.26 28.15
#